data_d7608ab2340a61a22dbf24fedd3697d0
#
_entry.id   d7608ab2340a61a22dbf24fedd3697d0
#
_cell.length_a   1.000
_cell.length_b   1.000
_cell.length_c   1.000
_cell.angle_alpha   90.00
_cell.angle_beta   90.00
_cell.angle_gamma   90.00
#
_symmetry.space_group_name_H-M   'P 1'
#
loop_
_entity.id
_entity.type
_entity.pdbx_description
1 polymer ?
#
loop_
_entity_poly.entity_id
_entity_poly.type
_entity_poly.pdbx_seq_one_letter_code
_entity_poly.pdbx_strand_id
1 'polypeptide(L)'
;YRELEDHARALKDVLKAVPGIRTSESWAYPPRELRVEVNLDRLADLKLNAARVIQALDSENANIPAGIIDVGSRSFTVKSTGAYETLDEVRNTVVSSIDGRIVRIRDVAEVRWAEGQWGHVGRYNGQRAVFVTANMKEGQNILKVRKTLGEAVDRYQAGLPKRLTLELG
;
A
#
# COMPACT_ATOMS: atom_id res chain seq x y z
N TYR A 1 -4.47 -7.97 9.70
CA TYR A 1 -4.97 -6.86 8.86
C TYR A 1 -4.86 -7.12 7.36
N ARG A 2 -3.81 -7.80 6.88
CA ARG A 2 -3.61 -8.02 5.45
C ARG A 2 -4.86 -8.58 4.75
N GLU A 3 -5.49 -9.61 5.33
CA GLU A 3 -6.72 -10.18 4.79
C GLU A 3 -7.90 -9.20 4.81
N LEU A 4 -8.06 -8.43 5.91
CA LEU A 4 -9.09 -7.39 5.99
C LEU A 4 -8.86 -6.28 4.96
N GLU A 5 -7.60 -5.89 4.73
CA GLU A 5 -7.24 -4.93 3.69
C GLU A 5 -7.58 -5.43 2.29
N ASP A 6 -7.22 -6.68 1.97
CA ASP A 6 -7.48 -7.27 0.66
C ASP A 6 -8.99 -7.31 0.36
N HIS A 7 -9.79 -7.72 1.36
CA HIS A 7 -11.25 -7.70 1.24
C HIS A 7 -11.83 -6.28 1.20
N ALA A 8 -11.29 -5.34 1.96
CA ALA A 8 -11.74 -3.94 1.92
C ALA A 8 -11.46 -3.29 0.56
N ARG A 9 -10.30 -3.57 -0.04
CA ARG A 9 -9.96 -3.09 -1.39
C ARG A 9 -10.88 -3.70 -2.45
N ALA A 10 -11.10 -5.00 -2.39
CA ALA A 10 -12.01 -5.68 -3.32
C ALA A 10 -13.45 -5.15 -3.18
N LEU A 11 -13.95 -4.98 -1.96
CA LEU A 11 -15.27 -4.40 -1.71
C LEU A 11 -15.35 -2.96 -2.22
N LYS A 12 -14.33 -2.13 -1.97
CA LYS A 12 -14.24 -0.76 -2.49
C LYS A 12 -14.44 -0.73 -4.01
N ASP A 13 -13.80 -1.64 -4.74
CA ASP A 13 -13.91 -1.70 -6.20
C ASP A 13 -15.31 -2.16 -6.64
N VAL A 14 -15.92 -3.11 -5.93
CA VAL A 14 -17.31 -3.52 -6.14
C VAL A 14 -18.27 -2.35 -5.94
N LEU A 15 -18.12 -1.59 -4.83
CA LEU A 15 -18.96 -0.44 -4.54
C LEU A 15 -18.79 0.69 -5.54
N LYS A 16 -17.55 0.94 -5.99
CA LYS A 16 -17.25 1.95 -7.01
C LYS A 16 -17.91 1.66 -8.35
N ALA A 17 -18.12 0.39 -8.67
CA ALA A 17 -18.80 -0.04 -9.89
C ALA A 17 -20.33 0.11 -9.83
N VAL A 18 -20.92 0.35 -8.66
CA VAL A 18 -22.38 0.53 -8.50
C VAL A 18 -22.82 1.82 -9.18
N PRO A 19 -23.86 1.77 -10.06
CA PRO A 19 -24.41 2.96 -10.69
C PRO A 19 -24.88 4.00 -9.67
N GLY A 20 -24.43 5.24 -9.85
CA GLY A 20 -24.76 6.34 -8.92
C GLY A 20 -23.71 6.58 -7.83
N ILE A 21 -22.71 5.73 -7.69
CA ILE A 21 -21.57 5.98 -6.79
C ILE A 21 -20.52 6.83 -7.53
N ARG A 22 -20.03 7.87 -6.84
CA ARG A 22 -18.96 8.77 -7.32
C ARG A 22 -17.59 8.24 -6.92
N THR A 23 -17.41 8.01 -5.63
CA THR A 23 -16.15 7.52 -5.06
C THR A 23 -16.42 6.46 -4.01
N SER A 24 -15.48 5.54 -3.87
CA SER A 24 -15.45 4.58 -2.77
C SER A 24 -14.05 4.56 -2.19
N GLU A 25 -13.96 4.53 -0.88
CA GLU A 25 -12.70 4.58 -0.13
C GLU A 25 -12.68 3.50 0.94
N SER A 26 -11.48 2.97 1.22
CA SER A 26 -11.28 2.02 2.31
C SER A 26 -10.21 2.55 3.26
N TRP A 27 -10.41 2.39 4.56
CA TRP A 27 -9.56 2.97 5.60
C TRP A 27 -9.57 2.16 6.89
N ALA A 28 -8.81 2.61 7.91
CA ALA A 28 -8.61 1.97 9.21
C ALA A 28 -7.78 0.67 9.15
N TYR A 29 -6.83 0.62 8.23
CA TYR A 29 -5.76 -0.38 8.21
C TYR A 29 -4.41 0.33 7.94
N PRO A 30 -3.28 -0.27 8.37
CA PRO A 30 -1.97 0.33 8.11
C PRO A 30 -1.70 0.35 6.60
N PRO A 31 -1.17 1.45 6.07
CA PRO A 31 -0.76 1.49 4.68
C PRO A 31 0.32 0.44 4.42
N ARG A 32 0.31 -0.13 3.23
CA ARG A 32 1.37 -1.02 2.79
C ARG A 32 2.57 -0.18 2.36
N GLU A 33 3.70 -0.43 2.93
CA GLU A 33 4.95 0.27 2.63
C GLU A 33 6.00 -0.70 2.10
N LEU A 34 6.76 -0.23 1.12
CA LEU A 34 7.97 -0.87 0.72
C LEU A 34 9.09 -0.38 1.64
N ARG A 35 9.70 -1.29 2.38
CA ARG A 35 10.81 -0.96 3.27
C ARG A 35 12.13 -1.43 2.67
N VAL A 36 13.06 -0.49 2.55
CA VAL A 36 14.44 -0.72 2.10
C VAL A 36 15.36 -0.50 3.29
N GLU A 37 15.90 -1.57 3.84
CA GLU A 37 16.82 -1.55 4.99
C GLU A 37 18.25 -1.62 4.48
N VAL A 38 18.95 -0.49 4.55
CA VAL A 38 20.30 -0.35 4.01
C VAL A 38 21.34 -0.92 4.98
N ASN A 39 22.21 -1.78 4.48
CA ASN A 39 23.35 -2.31 5.23
C ASN A 39 24.54 -1.38 5.08
N LEU A 40 24.90 -0.68 6.18
CA LEU A 40 25.97 0.31 6.20
C LEU A 40 27.37 -0.30 5.99
N ASP A 41 27.60 -1.50 6.49
CA ASP A 41 28.89 -2.19 6.32
C ASP A 41 29.14 -2.53 4.85
N ARG A 42 28.13 -3.03 4.15
CA ARG A 42 28.20 -3.31 2.70
C ARG A 42 28.41 -2.03 1.89
N LEU A 43 27.76 -0.91 2.30
CA LEU A 43 28.01 0.38 1.65
C LEU A 43 29.45 0.85 1.85
N ALA A 44 29.99 0.71 3.08
CA ALA A 44 31.36 1.09 3.40
C ALA A 44 32.38 0.26 2.59
N ASP A 45 32.19 -1.06 2.49
CA ASP A 45 33.02 -1.96 1.70
C ASP A 45 33.07 -1.55 0.23
N LEU A 46 31.95 -1.06 -0.29
CA LEU A 46 31.81 -0.62 -1.69
C LEU A 46 32.15 0.88 -1.85
N LYS A 47 32.56 1.58 -0.78
CA LYS A 47 32.82 3.02 -0.76
C LYS A 47 31.63 3.86 -1.25
N LEU A 48 30.42 3.38 -1.00
CA LEU A 48 29.17 4.05 -1.32
C LEU A 48 28.59 4.73 -0.07
N ASN A 49 27.81 5.78 -0.27
CA ASN A 49 27.04 6.42 0.79
C ASN A 49 25.53 6.15 0.62
N ALA A 50 24.78 6.28 1.70
CA ALA A 50 23.33 6.07 1.69
C ALA A 50 22.57 7.02 0.73
N ALA A 51 23.10 8.22 0.50
CA ALA A 51 22.50 9.17 -0.43
C ALA A 51 22.46 8.64 -1.87
N ARG A 52 23.43 7.80 -2.27
CA ARG A 52 23.41 7.13 -3.57
C ARG A 52 22.25 6.16 -3.70
N VAL A 53 21.94 5.43 -2.64
CA VAL A 53 20.78 4.51 -2.62
C VAL A 53 19.47 5.30 -2.76
N ILE A 54 19.35 6.42 -2.00
CA ILE A 54 18.17 7.29 -2.07
C ILE A 54 18.05 7.87 -3.49
N GLN A 55 19.13 8.40 -4.04
CA GLN A 55 19.14 8.98 -5.39
C GLN A 55 18.79 7.96 -6.47
N ALA A 56 19.29 6.72 -6.35
CA ALA A 56 18.97 5.65 -7.29
C ALA A 56 17.47 5.30 -7.24
N LEU A 57 16.89 5.20 -6.04
CA LEU A 57 15.47 4.96 -5.87
C LEU A 57 14.63 6.14 -6.39
N ASP A 58 15.04 7.37 -6.20
CA ASP A 58 14.33 8.55 -6.68
C ASP A 58 14.43 8.71 -8.21
N SER A 59 15.57 8.38 -8.81
CA SER A 59 15.80 8.59 -10.25
C SER A 59 15.16 7.54 -11.17
N GLU A 60 15.12 6.29 -10.75
CA GLU A 60 14.42 5.26 -11.53
C GLU A 60 12.91 5.30 -11.28
N ASN A 61 12.49 6.19 -10.37
CA ASN A 61 11.18 6.09 -9.84
C ASN A 61 10.42 7.39 -9.77
N ALA A 62 9.80 7.65 -10.86
CA ALA A 62 8.64 8.53 -10.81
C ALA A 62 7.48 7.93 -9.99
N ASN A 63 7.56 6.69 -9.48
CA ASN A 63 6.35 5.96 -9.12
C ASN A 63 6.43 4.98 -7.93
N ILE A 64 7.17 5.25 -6.82
CA ILE A 64 7.02 4.44 -5.58
C ILE A 64 5.89 4.99 -4.70
N PRO A 65 4.86 4.18 -4.34
CA PRO A 65 3.98 4.57 -3.26
C PRO A 65 4.76 4.54 -1.94
N ALA A 66 4.65 5.61 -1.16
CA ALA A 66 5.26 5.85 0.15
C ALA A 66 6.08 4.68 0.72
N GLY A 67 7.39 4.79 0.68
CA GLY A 67 8.32 3.83 1.27
C GLY A 67 9.15 4.47 2.38
N ILE A 68 9.70 3.66 3.25
CA ILE A 68 10.65 4.09 4.28
C ILE A 68 12.02 3.49 3.95
N ILE A 69 13.05 4.33 3.95
CA ILE A 69 14.44 3.92 3.88
C ILE A 69 15.02 4.04 5.28
N ASP A 70 15.45 2.93 5.87
CA ASP A 70 16.12 2.90 7.14
C ASP A 70 17.64 2.88 6.95
N VAL A 71 18.32 3.88 7.49
CA VAL A 71 19.78 3.99 7.47
C VAL A 71 20.29 4.10 8.91
N GLY A 72 20.72 2.99 9.47
CA GLY A 72 21.14 2.91 10.87
C GLY A 72 19.99 3.29 11.81
N SER A 73 20.16 4.37 12.59
CA SER A 73 19.14 4.89 13.50
C SER A 73 18.20 5.93 12.86
N ARG A 74 18.32 6.21 11.56
CA ARG A 74 17.51 7.20 10.85
C ARG A 74 16.66 6.55 9.77
N SER A 75 15.36 6.84 9.80
CA SER A 75 14.40 6.42 8.77
C SER A 75 14.09 7.57 7.83
N PHE A 76 14.13 7.32 6.53
CA PHE A 76 13.75 8.27 5.50
C PHE A 76 12.48 7.79 4.80
N THR A 77 11.46 8.63 4.77
CA THR A 77 10.22 8.32 4.06
C THR A 77 10.35 8.76 2.60
N VAL A 78 10.27 7.82 1.68
CA VAL A 78 10.21 8.10 0.25
C VAL A 78 8.75 8.24 -0.14
N LYS A 79 8.33 9.45 -0.49
CA LYS A 79 7.02 9.72 -1.08
C LYS A 79 7.17 9.68 -2.59
N SER A 80 6.47 8.79 -3.23
CA SER A 80 6.44 8.67 -4.67
C SER A 80 5.03 8.44 -5.19
N THR A 81 4.74 8.94 -6.37
CA THR A 81 3.41 8.93 -7.01
C THR A 81 3.22 7.85 -8.06
N GLY A 82 4.08 6.85 -8.10
CA GLY A 82 3.95 5.75 -9.05
C GLY A 82 4.51 4.42 -8.55
N ALA A 83 4.15 3.31 -9.13
CA ALA A 83 4.26 2.02 -8.50
C ALA A 83 5.40 1.17 -9.07
N TYR A 84 6.35 0.77 -8.21
CA TYR A 84 6.95 -0.55 -8.41
C TYR A 84 5.87 -1.59 -8.16
N GLU A 85 5.62 -2.45 -9.10
CA GLU A 85 4.63 -3.51 -8.95
C GLU A 85 5.20 -4.68 -8.16
N THR A 86 6.52 -4.85 -8.18
CA THR A 86 7.19 -5.99 -7.56
C THR A 86 8.41 -5.59 -6.71
N LEU A 87 8.71 -6.40 -5.68
CA LEU A 87 9.93 -6.25 -4.88
C LEU A 87 11.19 -6.42 -5.74
N ASP A 88 11.12 -7.21 -6.79
CA ASP A 88 12.27 -7.54 -7.64
C ASP A 88 12.67 -6.36 -8.53
N GLU A 89 11.75 -5.52 -8.94
CA GLU A 89 12.07 -4.25 -9.61
C GLU A 89 12.95 -3.38 -8.72
N VAL A 90 12.52 -3.17 -7.47
CA VAL A 90 13.29 -2.39 -6.50
C VAL A 90 14.65 -3.02 -6.21
N ARG A 91 14.69 -4.33 -5.99
CA ARG A 91 15.94 -5.07 -5.75
C ARG A 91 16.94 -4.94 -6.88
N ASN A 92 16.46 -4.84 -8.11
CA ASN A 92 17.28 -4.75 -9.32
C ASN A 92 17.66 -3.33 -9.71
N THR A 93 17.13 -2.31 -9.05
CA THR A 93 17.51 -0.90 -9.27
C THR A 93 19.02 -0.72 -9.12
N VAL A 94 19.64 -0.04 -10.08
CA VAL A 94 21.08 0.17 -10.14
C VAL A 94 21.47 1.35 -9.23
N VAL A 95 22.31 1.11 -8.24
CA VAL A 95 22.83 2.14 -7.33
C VAL A 95 24.08 2.81 -7.88
N SER A 96 24.99 2.02 -8.45
CA SER A 96 26.28 2.49 -8.96
C SER A 96 26.92 1.47 -9.90
N SER A 97 27.94 1.92 -10.62
CA SER A 97 28.88 1.02 -11.31
C SER A 97 30.29 1.29 -10.77
N ILE A 98 30.94 0.27 -10.24
CA ILE A 98 32.29 0.35 -9.65
C ILE A 98 33.19 -0.64 -10.42
N ASP A 99 34.25 -0.14 -11.03
CA ASP A 99 35.20 -0.93 -11.81
C ASP A 99 34.53 -1.86 -12.85
N GLY A 100 33.45 -1.34 -13.50
CA GLY A 100 32.67 -2.09 -14.47
C GLY A 100 31.67 -3.09 -13.86
N ARG A 101 31.62 -3.22 -12.53
CA ARG A 101 30.67 -4.05 -11.82
C ARG A 101 29.44 -3.23 -11.40
N ILE A 102 28.28 -3.69 -11.82
CA ILE A 102 27.01 -3.07 -11.45
C ILE A 102 26.64 -3.45 -10.02
N VAL A 103 26.43 -2.44 -9.17
CA VAL A 103 25.90 -2.57 -7.80
C VAL A 103 24.41 -2.26 -7.81
N ARG A 104 23.60 -3.14 -7.30
CA ARG A 104 22.14 -3.01 -7.21
C ARG A 104 21.67 -2.85 -5.77
N ILE A 105 20.43 -2.44 -5.56
CA ILE A 105 19.82 -2.32 -4.24
C ILE A 105 19.98 -3.62 -3.43
N ARG A 106 19.72 -4.79 -4.02
CA ARG A 106 19.88 -6.10 -3.36
C ARG A 106 21.28 -6.39 -2.81
N ASP A 107 22.29 -5.73 -3.34
CA ASP A 107 23.68 -5.95 -2.93
C ASP A 107 24.00 -5.17 -1.66
N VAL A 108 23.27 -4.08 -1.39
CA VAL A 108 23.51 -3.14 -0.30
C VAL A 108 22.33 -2.95 0.66
N ALA A 109 21.17 -3.51 0.35
CA ALA A 109 19.97 -3.36 1.17
C ALA A 109 19.08 -4.60 1.11
N GLU A 110 18.27 -4.79 2.14
CA GLU A 110 17.16 -5.72 2.16
C GLU A 110 15.86 -5.00 1.78
N VAL A 111 15.09 -5.61 0.89
CA VAL A 111 13.82 -5.05 0.39
C VAL A 111 12.68 -5.99 0.74
N ARG A 112 11.69 -5.46 1.48
CA ARG A 112 10.51 -6.22 1.92
C ARG A 112 9.27 -5.35 2.02
N TRP A 113 8.12 -5.99 1.93
CA TRP A 113 6.86 -5.32 2.32
C TRP A 113 6.77 -5.23 3.84
N ALA A 114 6.34 -4.08 4.32
CA ALA A 114 6.07 -3.82 5.73
C ALA A 114 4.72 -3.12 5.91
N GLU A 115 4.22 -3.14 7.12
CA GLU A 115 3.12 -2.28 7.52
C GLU A 115 3.68 -0.90 7.85
N GLY A 116 3.09 0.14 7.28
CA GLY A 116 3.43 1.53 7.55
C GLY A 116 2.91 2.01 8.90
N GLN A 117 3.12 3.29 9.16
CA GLN A 117 2.61 3.89 10.39
C GLN A 117 1.09 3.88 10.41
N TRP A 118 0.55 3.48 11.55
CA TRP A 118 -0.89 3.45 11.78
C TRP A 118 -1.44 4.87 11.90
N GLY A 119 -2.19 5.30 10.91
CA GLY A 119 -2.90 6.56 10.98
C GLY A 119 -4.18 6.44 11.83
N HIS A 120 -4.96 5.38 11.58
CA HIS A 120 -6.23 5.12 12.26
C HIS A 120 -6.42 3.63 12.48
N VAL A 121 -6.93 3.27 13.66
CA VAL A 121 -7.31 1.89 14.00
C VAL A 121 -8.82 1.82 14.05
N GLY A 122 -9.39 0.96 13.21
CA GLY A 122 -10.83 0.68 13.21
C GLY A 122 -11.20 -0.44 14.18
N ARG A 123 -12.23 -0.19 14.99
CA ARG A 123 -12.91 -1.23 15.78
C ARG A 123 -14.41 -1.07 15.63
N TYR A 124 -15.09 -2.19 15.52
CA TYR A 124 -16.54 -2.29 15.54
C TYR A 124 -16.94 -3.31 16.59
N ASN A 125 -17.79 -2.96 17.53
CA ASN A 125 -18.18 -3.80 18.66
C ASN A 125 -16.97 -4.41 19.41
N GLY A 126 -15.87 -3.65 19.60
CA GLY A 126 -14.65 -4.10 20.26
C GLY A 126 -13.72 -4.97 19.40
N GLN A 127 -14.16 -5.46 18.27
CA GLN A 127 -13.37 -6.25 17.33
C GLN A 127 -12.63 -5.37 16.31
N ARG A 128 -11.55 -5.89 15.74
CA ARG A 128 -10.83 -5.20 14.65
C ARG A 128 -11.74 -5.06 13.45
N ALA A 129 -11.85 -3.84 12.93
CA ALA A 129 -12.64 -3.55 11.75
C ALA A 129 -11.86 -2.67 10.77
N VAL A 130 -12.17 -2.80 9.50
CA VAL A 130 -11.82 -1.88 8.43
C VAL A 130 -13.11 -1.30 7.87
N PHE A 131 -13.05 -0.08 7.38
CA PHE A 131 -14.22 0.61 6.89
C PHE A 131 -14.10 0.83 5.38
N VAL A 132 -15.21 0.61 4.69
CA VAL A 132 -15.35 0.95 3.28
C VAL A 132 -16.52 1.91 3.15
N THR A 133 -16.29 3.07 2.56
CA THR A 133 -17.29 4.10 2.35
C THR A 133 -17.59 4.25 0.88
N ALA A 134 -18.81 4.66 0.56
CA ALA A 134 -19.23 4.97 -0.79
C ALA A 134 -19.98 6.31 -0.81
N ASN A 135 -19.51 7.23 -1.64
CA ASN A 135 -20.13 8.55 -1.82
C ASN A 135 -20.94 8.55 -3.11
N MET A 136 -22.19 8.96 -3.01
CA MET A 136 -23.12 9.05 -4.12
C MET A 136 -22.83 10.26 -5.02
N LYS A 137 -23.13 10.16 -6.31
CA LYS A 137 -23.16 11.30 -7.22
C LYS A 137 -24.34 12.21 -6.89
N GLU A 138 -24.16 13.51 -7.11
CA GLU A 138 -25.24 14.48 -6.97
C GLU A 138 -26.38 14.19 -7.96
N GLY A 139 -27.60 14.54 -7.56
CA GLY A 139 -28.80 14.39 -8.40
C GLY A 139 -29.31 12.94 -8.54
N GLN A 140 -28.71 11.97 -7.85
CA GLN A 140 -29.17 10.58 -7.90
C GLN A 140 -30.27 10.33 -6.85
N ASN A 141 -31.16 9.38 -7.13
CA ASN A 141 -32.16 8.93 -6.18
C ASN A 141 -31.50 8.01 -5.11
N ILE A 142 -31.40 8.53 -3.88
CA ILE A 142 -30.73 7.86 -2.76
C ILE A 142 -31.34 6.47 -2.46
N LEU A 143 -32.65 6.31 -2.56
CA LEU A 143 -33.32 5.05 -2.28
C LEU A 143 -32.95 3.99 -3.33
N LYS A 144 -32.89 4.40 -4.60
CA LYS A 144 -32.47 3.53 -5.69
C LYS A 144 -31.01 3.11 -5.55
N VAL A 145 -30.11 4.07 -5.29
CA VAL A 145 -28.67 3.80 -5.10
C VAL A 145 -28.46 2.91 -3.89
N ARG A 146 -29.12 3.18 -2.76
CA ARG A 146 -29.04 2.34 -1.55
C ARG A 146 -29.48 0.91 -1.80
N LYS A 147 -30.56 0.68 -2.56
CA LYS A 147 -31.03 -0.66 -2.91
C LYS A 147 -29.99 -1.42 -3.73
N THR A 148 -29.47 -0.81 -4.82
CA THR A 148 -28.47 -1.42 -5.68
C THR A 148 -27.15 -1.68 -4.95
N LEU A 149 -26.78 -0.77 -4.04
CA LEU A 149 -25.59 -0.92 -3.19
C LEU A 149 -25.76 -2.07 -2.20
N GLY A 150 -26.94 -2.20 -1.54
CA GLY A 150 -27.26 -3.32 -0.68
C GLY A 150 -27.16 -4.67 -1.40
N GLU A 151 -27.74 -4.77 -2.60
CA GLU A 151 -27.63 -5.98 -3.43
C GLU A 151 -26.20 -6.34 -3.82
N ALA A 152 -25.33 -5.33 -4.02
CA ALA A 152 -23.91 -5.54 -4.30
C ALA A 152 -23.14 -6.01 -3.06
N VAL A 153 -23.46 -5.44 -1.89
CA VAL A 153 -22.91 -5.82 -0.58
C VAL A 153 -23.30 -7.26 -0.23
N ASP A 154 -24.58 -7.63 -0.37
CA ASP A 154 -25.09 -8.97 -0.07
C ASP A 154 -24.41 -10.04 -0.94
N ARG A 155 -24.24 -9.76 -2.23
CA ARG A 155 -23.50 -10.65 -3.14
C ARG A 155 -22.05 -10.81 -2.75
N TYR A 156 -21.40 -9.74 -2.33
CA TYR A 156 -20.03 -9.78 -1.86
C TYR A 156 -19.89 -10.55 -0.55
N GLN A 157 -20.81 -10.32 0.39
CA GLN A 157 -20.87 -11.01 1.68
C GLN A 157 -21.00 -12.53 1.52
N ALA A 158 -21.80 -13.00 0.56
CA ALA A 158 -21.97 -14.43 0.29
C ALA A 158 -20.66 -15.14 -0.08
N GLY A 159 -19.67 -14.40 -0.60
CA GLY A 159 -18.33 -14.90 -0.94
C GLY A 159 -17.28 -14.75 0.15
N LEU A 160 -17.61 -14.09 1.28
CA LEU A 160 -16.65 -13.86 2.35
C LEU A 160 -16.35 -15.14 3.16
N PRO A 161 -15.11 -15.29 3.66
CA PRO A 161 -14.78 -16.34 4.63
C PRO A 161 -15.64 -16.20 5.89
N LYS A 162 -16.08 -17.32 6.47
CA LYS A 162 -16.95 -17.36 7.67
C LYS A 162 -16.42 -16.61 8.90
N ARG A 163 -15.10 -16.36 8.95
CA ARG A 163 -14.44 -15.61 10.03
C ARG A 163 -14.53 -14.09 9.87
N LEU A 164 -15.03 -13.61 8.74
CA LEU A 164 -15.24 -12.19 8.47
C LEU A 164 -16.72 -11.89 8.42
N THR A 165 -17.10 -10.79 9.04
CA THR A 165 -18.46 -10.26 9.01
C THR A 165 -18.46 -8.90 8.33
N LEU A 166 -19.43 -8.68 7.46
CA LEU A 166 -19.68 -7.40 6.83
C LEU A 166 -20.98 -6.83 7.41
N GLU A 167 -20.92 -5.59 7.88
CA GLU A 167 -22.10 -4.90 8.36
C GLU A 167 -22.29 -3.60 7.59
N LEU A 168 -23.52 -3.31 7.20
CA LEU A 168 -23.92 -2.09 6.50
C LEU A 168 -24.42 -1.07 7.53
N GLY A 169 -23.79 0.09 7.58
CA GLY A 169 -24.17 1.21 8.46
C GLY A 169 -25.10 2.22 7.78
#